data_41e29b3ee3428444661bf9b28d1f9b5c
#
_entry.id   41e29b3ee3428444661bf9b28d1f9b5c
#
_cell.length_a   1.000
_cell.length_b   1.000
_cell.length_c   1.000
_cell.angle_alpha   90.00
_cell.angle_beta   90.00
_cell.angle_gamma   90.00
#
_symmetry.space_group_name_H-M   'P 1'
#
loop_
_entity.id
_entity.type
_entity.pdbx_description
1 polymer ?
#
loop_
_entity_poly.entity_id
_entity_poly.type
_entity_poly.pdbx_seq_one_letter_code
_entity_poly.pdbx_strand_id
1 'polypeptide(L)'
;CSDCVEELAPSNFLSGTVFNAKEFLDGLLKPKAREEQIMNRFTERAKGILEDAMRFALDKGHDHVGTEHILLALLNVENCFAKKILEKLGIDNQAVIKELESWMEPAGSTELMISYTPRAKRALELAGEAAAAFKLHYVGSEHLLLGLLREGEGVAAQVLRRFNVTAEQVMKVIKAVYDNQPLTDGNYNAGDSDVEIKSNVLEMLSEFGRNLNQLA
;
A
#
# COMPACT_ATOMS: atom_id res chain seq x y z
N CYS A 1 -14.44 9.03 -43.20
CA CYS A 1 -13.64 10.01 -43.99
C CYS A 1 -12.20 9.59 -43.91
N SER A 2 -11.62 9.19 -45.04
CA SER A 2 -10.27 8.64 -45.19
C SER A 2 -9.13 9.65 -45.01
N ASP A 3 -9.43 10.92 -44.80
CA ASP A 3 -8.45 12.00 -44.93
C ASP A 3 -7.92 12.57 -43.61
N CYS A 4 -8.29 12.00 -42.46
CA CYS A 4 -7.86 12.49 -41.14
C CYS A 4 -6.76 11.67 -40.46
N VAL A 5 -6.17 10.67 -41.11
CA VAL A 5 -5.18 9.74 -40.50
C VAL A 5 -3.75 10.04 -40.97
N GLU A 6 -3.56 10.94 -41.97
CA GLU A 6 -2.24 11.14 -42.58
C GLU A 6 -1.34 12.19 -41.90
N GLU A 7 -1.81 12.93 -40.93
CA GLU A 7 -1.07 14.11 -40.40
C GLU A 7 -0.31 13.85 -39.07
N LEU A 8 -0.23 12.59 -38.56
CA LEU A 8 0.44 12.28 -37.29
C LEU A 8 1.55 11.24 -37.40
N ALA A 9 2.09 10.98 -38.60
CA ALA A 9 3.25 10.10 -38.73
C ALA A 9 4.53 10.93 -38.84
N PRO A 10 5.51 10.78 -37.95
CA PRO A 10 6.82 11.40 -38.17
C PRO A 10 7.50 10.78 -39.40
N SER A 11 8.06 11.63 -40.25
CA SER A 11 8.58 11.37 -41.59
C SER A 11 9.83 10.49 -41.69
N ASN A 12 10.06 9.56 -40.76
CA ASN A 12 11.23 8.65 -40.75
C ASN A 12 10.85 7.16 -40.56
N PHE A 13 9.72 6.71 -41.12
CA PHE A 13 9.32 5.31 -41.04
C PHE A 13 9.49 4.58 -42.39
N LEU A 14 10.75 4.41 -42.83
CA LEU A 14 11.10 3.55 -43.95
C LEU A 14 12.17 2.54 -43.55
N SER A 15 11.79 1.53 -42.79
CA SER A 15 12.41 0.19 -42.85
C SER A 15 11.50 -0.83 -42.15
N GLY A 16 10.71 -1.53 -42.95
CA GLY A 16 10.30 -2.94 -42.87
C GLY A 16 9.82 -3.60 -41.58
N THR A 17 9.58 -2.87 -40.49
CA THR A 17 8.99 -3.43 -39.27
C THR A 17 7.51 -3.14 -39.24
N VAL A 18 6.70 -4.19 -39.35
CA VAL A 18 5.23 -4.09 -39.18
C VAL A 18 4.98 -3.55 -37.76
N PHE A 19 4.42 -2.32 -37.68
CA PHE A 19 4.03 -1.72 -36.41
C PHE A 19 2.98 -2.61 -35.72
N ASN A 20 3.36 -3.29 -34.65
CA ASN A 20 2.45 -4.11 -33.85
C ASN A 20 1.86 -3.22 -32.76
N ALA A 21 0.68 -2.65 -33.04
CA ALA A 21 -0.06 -1.81 -32.10
C ALA A 21 -0.29 -2.50 -30.74
N LYS A 22 -0.45 -3.83 -30.73
CA LYS A 22 -0.62 -4.61 -29.51
C LYS A 22 0.66 -4.65 -28.69
N GLU A 23 1.81 -4.83 -29.31
CA GLU A 23 3.14 -4.83 -28.66
C GLU A 23 3.51 -3.45 -28.12
N PHE A 24 3.11 -2.40 -28.82
CA PHE A 24 3.26 -1.00 -28.38
C PHE A 24 2.37 -0.70 -27.17
N LEU A 25 1.11 -1.11 -27.20
CA LEU A 25 0.18 -0.98 -26.07
C LEU A 25 0.60 -1.82 -24.88
N ASP A 26 1.06 -3.06 -25.11
CA ASP A 26 1.63 -3.92 -24.06
C ASP A 26 2.90 -3.31 -23.45
N GLY A 27 3.70 -2.60 -24.22
CA GLY A 27 4.89 -1.88 -23.75
C GLY A 27 4.55 -0.63 -22.91
N LEU A 28 3.45 0.06 -23.25
CA LEU A 28 2.94 1.20 -22.46
C LEU A 28 2.25 0.77 -21.17
N LEU A 29 1.61 -0.40 -21.17
CA LEU A 29 0.86 -0.95 -20.04
C LEU A 29 1.74 -1.80 -19.10
N LYS A 30 2.95 -2.18 -19.52
CA LYS A 30 3.87 -2.92 -18.64
C LYS A 30 4.49 -1.96 -17.62
N PRO A 31 4.22 -2.15 -16.33
CA PRO A 31 5.00 -1.48 -15.30
C PRO A 31 6.49 -1.78 -15.53
N LYS A 32 7.35 -0.81 -15.29
CA LYS A 32 8.80 -1.01 -15.45
C LYS A 32 9.19 -2.25 -14.64
N ALA A 33 10.04 -3.12 -15.19
CA ALA A 33 10.42 -4.42 -14.61
C ALA A 33 10.77 -4.37 -13.11
N ARG A 34 11.24 -3.24 -12.61
CA ARG A 34 11.50 -2.98 -11.19
C ARG A 34 10.20 -2.86 -10.37
N GLU A 35 9.17 -2.25 -10.92
CA GLU A 35 7.85 -2.11 -10.25
C GLU A 35 7.15 -3.47 -10.16
N GLU A 36 7.22 -4.31 -11.19
CA GLU A 36 6.72 -5.69 -11.17
C GLU A 36 7.44 -6.55 -10.11
N GLN A 37 8.76 -6.44 -10.01
CA GLN A 37 9.52 -7.18 -9.00
C GLN A 37 9.15 -6.77 -7.56
N ILE A 38 8.85 -5.50 -7.35
CA ILE A 38 8.38 -5.00 -6.04
C ILE A 38 6.98 -5.54 -5.78
N MET A 39 6.06 -5.44 -6.75
CA MET A 39 4.67 -5.89 -6.61
C MET A 39 4.53 -7.40 -6.38
N ASN A 40 5.42 -8.21 -6.95
CA ASN A 40 5.43 -9.67 -6.74
C ASN A 40 5.74 -10.08 -5.28
N ARG A 41 6.28 -9.17 -4.47
CA ARG A 41 6.54 -9.40 -3.05
C ARG A 41 5.34 -9.06 -2.16
N PHE A 42 4.33 -8.38 -2.67
CA PHE A 42 3.14 -8.05 -1.88
C PHE A 42 2.24 -9.26 -1.72
N THR A 43 1.71 -9.45 -0.52
CA THR A 43 0.66 -10.44 -0.27
C THR A 43 -0.59 -10.09 -1.09
N GLU A 44 -1.46 -11.08 -1.36
CA GLU A 44 -2.70 -10.83 -2.11
C GLU A 44 -3.57 -9.77 -1.43
N ARG A 45 -3.60 -9.75 -0.10
CA ARG A 45 -4.31 -8.68 0.64
C ARG A 45 -3.66 -7.31 0.44
N ALA A 46 -2.33 -7.24 0.47
CA ALA A 46 -1.64 -5.98 0.23
C ALA A 46 -1.86 -5.47 -1.20
N LYS A 47 -1.92 -6.37 -2.19
CA LYS A 47 -2.29 -6.05 -3.58
C LYS A 47 -3.73 -5.53 -3.65
N GLY A 48 -4.68 -6.21 -2.99
CA GLY A 48 -6.08 -5.77 -2.91
C GLY A 48 -6.22 -4.37 -2.30
N ILE A 49 -5.43 -4.05 -1.25
CA ILE A 49 -5.38 -2.71 -0.68
C ILE A 49 -4.92 -1.67 -1.73
N LEU A 50 -3.92 -2.00 -2.54
CA LEU A 50 -3.43 -1.09 -3.59
C LEU A 50 -4.44 -0.92 -4.73
N GLU A 51 -5.18 -1.96 -5.08
CA GLU A 51 -6.30 -1.90 -6.04
C GLU A 51 -7.45 -1.03 -5.50
N ASP A 52 -7.80 -1.20 -4.23
CA ASP A 52 -8.79 -0.35 -3.56
C ASP A 52 -8.34 1.11 -3.49
N ALA A 53 -7.06 1.37 -3.25
CA ALA A 53 -6.50 2.72 -3.26
C ALA A 53 -6.64 3.38 -4.65
N MET A 54 -6.44 2.64 -5.73
CA MET A 54 -6.68 3.12 -7.10
C MET A 54 -8.16 3.44 -7.31
N ARG A 55 -9.06 2.57 -6.82
CA ARG A 55 -10.50 2.79 -6.93
C ARG A 55 -10.93 4.03 -6.18
N PHE A 56 -10.46 4.24 -4.96
CA PHE A 56 -10.76 5.45 -4.17
C PHE A 56 -10.26 6.72 -4.85
N ALA A 57 -9.09 6.68 -5.50
CA ALA A 57 -8.60 7.82 -6.26
C ALA A 57 -9.52 8.14 -7.45
N LEU A 58 -9.94 7.12 -8.21
CA LEU A 58 -10.91 7.25 -9.31
C LEU A 58 -12.25 7.83 -8.83
N ASP A 59 -12.81 7.28 -7.76
CA ASP A 59 -14.10 7.70 -7.22
C ASP A 59 -14.10 9.17 -6.76
N LYS A 60 -12.94 9.68 -6.34
CA LYS A 60 -12.73 11.10 -5.98
C LYS A 60 -12.36 11.97 -7.19
N GLY A 61 -12.20 11.39 -8.38
CA GLY A 61 -11.77 12.09 -9.59
C GLY A 61 -10.32 12.56 -9.55
N HIS A 62 -9.46 11.85 -8.80
CA HIS A 62 -8.03 12.13 -8.76
C HIS A 62 -7.33 11.39 -9.90
N ASP A 63 -6.33 12.02 -10.49
CA ASP A 63 -5.50 11.47 -11.57
C ASP A 63 -4.28 10.66 -11.05
N HIS A 64 -4.04 10.69 -9.72
CA HIS A 64 -2.92 10.01 -9.08
C HIS A 64 -3.34 9.31 -7.77
N VAL A 65 -2.70 8.18 -7.50
CA VAL A 65 -2.80 7.50 -6.19
C VAL A 65 -1.75 8.09 -5.24
N GLY A 66 -2.20 8.83 -4.24
CA GLY A 66 -1.37 9.36 -3.17
C GLY A 66 -1.30 8.43 -1.96
N THR A 67 -0.53 8.83 -0.97
CA THR A 67 -0.39 8.10 0.31
C THR A 67 -1.71 8.02 1.09
N GLU A 68 -2.55 9.05 0.96
CA GLU A 68 -3.89 9.13 1.55
C GLU A 68 -4.82 8.02 1.05
N HIS A 69 -4.81 7.74 -0.25
CA HIS A 69 -5.62 6.67 -0.84
C HIS A 69 -5.19 5.30 -0.34
N ILE A 70 -3.86 5.07 -0.20
CA ILE A 70 -3.32 3.82 0.32
C ILE A 70 -3.72 3.64 1.80
N LEU A 71 -3.62 4.69 2.62
CA LEU A 71 -4.02 4.61 4.02
C LEU A 71 -5.53 4.41 4.15
N LEU A 72 -6.34 5.10 3.35
CA LEU A 72 -7.79 4.92 3.34
C LEU A 72 -8.18 3.49 3.00
N ALA A 73 -7.60 2.91 1.93
CA ALA A 73 -7.83 1.53 1.55
C ALA A 73 -7.43 0.56 2.66
N LEU A 74 -6.27 0.76 3.26
CA LEU A 74 -5.75 -0.05 4.36
C LEU A 74 -6.70 -0.07 5.57
N LEU A 75 -7.33 1.06 5.90
CA LEU A 75 -8.26 1.17 7.01
C LEU A 75 -9.66 0.62 6.70
N ASN A 76 -10.06 0.53 5.44
CA ASN A 76 -11.35 -0.01 5.03
C ASN A 76 -11.36 -1.55 4.93
N VAL A 77 -10.20 -2.19 4.79
CA VAL A 77 -10.12 -3.66 4.72
C VAL A 77 -10.41 -4.27 6.08
N GLU A 78 -11.34 -5.24 6.12
CA GLU A 78 -11.61 -6.01 7.32
C GLU A 78 -10.45 -6.95 7.65
N ASN A 79 -10.26 -7.22 8.95
CA ASN A 79 -9.21 -8.12 9.45
C ASN A 79 -7.79 -7.79 8.99
N CYS A 80 -7.52 -6.52 8.68
CA CYS A 80 -6.20 -6.05 8.29
C CYS A 80 -5.28 -5.94 9.51
N PHE A 81 -4.05 -6.48 9.41
CA PHE A 81 -3.12 -6.44 10.55
C PHE A 81 -2.71 -5.01 10.91
N ALA A 82 -2.50 -4.15 9.92
CA ALA A 82 -2.24 -2.72 10.16
C ALA A 82 -3.34 -2.03 10.97
N LYS A 83 -4.61 -2.33 10.67
CA LYS A 83 -5.77 -1.81 11.42
C LYS A 83 -5.74 -2.23 12.88
N LYS A 84 -5.43 -3.52 13.14
CA LYS A 84 -5.29 -4.06 14.49
C LYS A 84 -4.12 -3.42 15.25
N ILE A 85 -3.02 -3.09 14.57
CA ILE A 85 -1.90 -2.36 15.17
C ILE A 85 -2.36 -0.98 15.67
N LEU A 86 -3.11 -0.24 14.84
CA LEU A 86 -3.62 1.08 15.21
C LEU A 86 -4.61 0.99 16.37
N GLU A 87 -5.54 0.04 16.34
CA GLU A 87 -6.46 -0.25 17.44
C GLU A 87 -5.72 -0.55 18.75
N LYS A 88 -4.64 -1.33 18.67
CA LYS A 88 -3.80 -1.63 19.83
C LYS A 88 -3.09 -0.41 20.38
N LEU A 89 -2.72 0.54 19.53
CA LEU A 89 -2.17 1.83 19.94
C LEU A 89 -3.25 2.78 20.49
N GLY A 90 -4.49 2.32 20.60
CA GLY A 90 -5.62 3.10 21.09
C GLY A 90 -6.18 4.09 20.08
N ILE A 91 -5.90 3.89 18.80
CA ILE A 91 -6.34 4.78 17.73
C ILE A 91 -7.71 4.33 17.21
N ASP A 92 -8.64 5.25 17.15
CA ASP A 92 -9.92 5.05 16.48
C ASP A 92 -9.74 5.16 14.97
N ASN A 93 -9.84 4.03 14.29
CA ASN A 93 -9.68 3.94 12.84
C ASN A 93 -10.72 4.80 12.09
N GLN A 94 -11.93 4.94 12.64
CA GLN A 94 -12.98 5.78 12.04
C GLN A 94 -12.64 7.27 12.12
N ALA A 95 -12.04 7.69 13.22
CA ALA A 95 -11.55 9.06 13.35
C ALA A 95 -10.44 9.37 12.34
N VAL A 96 -9.53 8.43 12.11
CA VAL A 96 -8.49 8.57 11.09
C VAL A 96 -9.07 8.64 9.67
N ILE A 97 -10.05 7.78 9.35
CA ILE A 97 -10.75 7.82 8.05
C ILE A 97 -11.41 9.18 7.83
N LYS A 98 -12.15 9.67 8.82
CA LYS A 98 -12.82 10.97 8.74
C LYS A 98 -11.84 12.12 8.53
N GLU A 99 -10.70 12.09 9.21
CA GLU A 99 -9.65 13.08 9.03
C GLU A 99 -9.04 12.99 7.62
N LEU A 100 -8.76 11.78 7.12
CA LEU A 100 -8.27 11.58 5.74
C LEU A 100 -9.24 12.13 4.70
N GLU A 101 -10.53 11.83 4.84
CA GLU A 101 -11.56 12.32 3.92
C GLU A 101 -11.63 13.84 3.89
N SER A 102 -11.36 14.51 5.01
CA SER A 102 -11.33 15.98 5.09
C SER A 102 -10.16 16.60 4.31
N TRP A 103 -9.12 15.82 4.04
CA TRP A 103 -7.95 16.24 3.28
C TRP A 103 -8.05 15.89 1.79
N MET A 104 -8.99 15.01 1.42
CA MET A 104 -9.20 14.53 0.06
C MET A 104 -10.30 15.34 -0.62
N GLU A 105 -9.94 16.51 -1.13
CA GLU A 105 -10.89 17.32 -1.89
C GLU A 105 -11.21 16.62 -3.23
N PRO A 106 -12.49 16.60 -3.65
CA PRO A 106 -12.84 16.04 -4.96
C PRO A 106 -12.13 16.78 -6.07
N ALA A 107 -11.45 16.07 -6.94
CA ALA A 107 -10.85 16.60 -8.15
C ALA A 107 -11.73 16.25 -9.35
N GLY A 108 -11.67 17.07 -10.39
CA GLY A 108 -12.49 16.89 -11.60
C GLY A 108 -11.76 16.19 -12.74
N SER A 109 -10.75 15.37 -12.44
CA SER A 109 -10.02 14.69 -13.52
C SER A 109 -10.87 13.60 -14.17
N THR A 110 -10.84 13.56 -15.49
CA THR A 110 -11.44 12.51 -16.32
C THR A 110 -10.38 11.57 -16.91
N GLU A 111 -9.14 11.67 -16.43
CA GLU A 111 -8.06 10.82 -16.92
C GLU A 111 -8.27 9.36 -16.47
N LEU A 112 -8.18 8.44 -17.46
CA LEU A 112 -8.35 7.01 -17.23
C LEU A 112 -7.06 6.29 -16.80
N MET A 113 -5.92 6.99 -16.82
CA MET A 113 -4.63 6.42 -16.47
C MET A 113 -4.17 6.99 -15.12
N ILE A 114 -4.29 6.16 -14.09
CA ILE A 114 -3.87 6.51 -12.75
C ILE A 114 -2.46 5.98 -12.49
N SER A 115 -1.60 6.85 -12.01
CA SER A 115 -0.25 6.51 -11.56
C SER A 115 -0.06 6.82 -10.08
N TYR A 116 0.87 6.13 -9.43
CA TYR A 116 1.24 6.47 -8.06
C TYR A 116 2.05 7.77 -8.02
N THR A 117 1.75 8.63 -7.05
CA THR A 117 2.60 9.80 -6.77
C THR A 117 4.02 9.36 -6.40
N PRO A 118 5.05 10.22 -6.58
CA PRO A 118 6.42 9.90 -6.16
C PRO A 118 6.51 9.51 -4.67
N ARG A 119 5.71 10.15 -3.81
CA ARG A 119 5.65 9.83 -2.37
C ARG A 119 5.00 8.47 -2.12
N ALA A 120 3.91 8.14 -2.83
CA ALA A 120 3.29 6.84 -2.74
C ALA A 120 4.27 5.73 -3.18
N LYS A 121 4.98 5.91 -4.30
CA LYS A 121 6.04 4.98 -4.74
C LYS A 121 7.13 4.81 -3.67
N ARG A 122 7.57 5.91 -3.08
CA ARG A 122 8.57 5.88 -2.01
C ARG A 122 8.07 5.13 -0.77
N ALA A 123 6.82 5.31 -0.38
CA ALA A 123 6.21 4.57 0.72
C ALA A 123 6.16 3.05 0.43
N LEU A 124 5.85 2.64 -0.80
CA LEU A 124 5.88 1.21 -1.21
C LEU A 124 7.30 0.63 -1.18
N GLU A 125 8.32 1.39 -1.61
CA GLU A 125 9.72 0.98 -1.48
C GLU A 125 10.11 0.79 0.00
N LEU A 126 9.76 1.75 0.85
CA LEU A 126 10.03 1.70 2.29
C LEU A 126 9.28 0.54 2.99
N ALA A 127 8.09 0.18 2.50
CA ALA A 127 7.39 -1.02 2.96
C ALA A 127 8.18 -2.30 2.62
N GLY A 128 8.75 -2.37 1.42
CA GLY A 128 9.65 -3.46 1.01
C GLY A 128 10.93 -3.54 1.85
N GLU A 129 11.53 -2.39 2.17
CA GLU A 129 12.68 -2.29 3.06
C GLU A 129 12.32 -2.74 4.50
N ALA A 130 11.13 -2.36 4.98
CA ALA A 130 10.63 -2.78 6.28
C ALA A 130 10.48 -4.30 6.37
N ALA A 131 9.86 -4.94 5.39
CA ALA A 131 9.74 -6.39 5.32
C ALA A 131 11.12 -7.08 5.33
N ALA A 132 12.07 -6.56 4.55
CA ALA A 132 13.43 -7.08 4.52
C ALA A 132 14.16 -6.94 5.87
N ALA A 133 13.92 -5.87 6.63
CA ALA A 133 14.46 -5.68 7.97
C ALA A 133 13.95 -6.74 8.97
N PHE A 134 12.74 -7.25 8.76
CA PHE A 134 12.18 -8.39 9.49
C PHE A 134 12.56 -9.75 8.89
N LYS A 135 13.45 -9.78 7.89
CA LYS A 135 13.87 -11.00 7.15
C LYS A 135 12.71 -11.71 6.46
N LEU A 136 11.68 -10.97 6.07
CA LEU A 136 10.52 -11.49 5.36
C LEU A 136 10.67 -11.30 3.85
N HIS A 137 10.20 -12.29 3.09
CA HIS A 137 10.21 -12.26 1.63
C HIS A 137 8.93 -11.62 1.04
N TYR A 138 7.93 -11.36 1.87
CA TYR A 138 6.64 -10.79 1.49
C TYR A 138 6.39 -9.46 2.19
N VAL A 139 5.57 -8.62 1.57
CA VAL A 139 5.15 -7.30 2.08
C VAL A 139 3.66 -7.37 2.41
N GLY A 140 3.34 -7.34 3.69
CA GLY A 140 1.95 -7.31 4.19
C GLY A 140 1.45 -5.90 4.49
N SER A 141 0.22 -5.81 4.98
CA SER A 141 -0.44 -4.56 5.35
C SER A 141 0.30 -3.76 6.43
N GLU A 142 0.91 -4.44 7.39
CA GLU A 142 1.72 -3.86 8.46
C GLU A 142 2.98 -3.17 7.92
N HIS A 143 3.57 -3.74 6.88
CA HIS A 143 4.71 -3.15 6.20
C HIS A 143 4.30 -1.94 5.37
N LEU A 144 3.09 -1.97 4.74
CA LEU A 144 2.50 -0.80 4.08
C LEU A 144 2.32 0.36 5.06
N LEU A 145 1.72 0.10 6.23
CA LEU A 145 1.55 1.11 7.27
C LEU A 145 2.90 1.70 7.71
N LEU A 146 3.90 0.84 7.91
CA LEU A 146 5.23 1.28 8.29
C LEU A 146 5.92 2.08 7.18
N GLY A 147 5.72 1.70 5.92
CA GLY A 147 6.23 2.44 4.76
C GLY A 147 5.64 3.85 4.65
N LEU A 148 4.31 3.98 4.86
CA LEU A 148 3.63 5.27 4.89
C LEU A 148 4.16 6.18 6.01
N LEU A 149 4.37 5.64 7.21
CA LEU A 149 4.91 6.39 8.34
C LEU A 149 6.38 6.81 8.12
N ARG A 150 7.20 5.96 7.51
CA ARG A 150 8.62 6.22 7.24
C ARG A 150 8.83 7.22 6.12
N GLU A 151 7.95 7.27 5.14
CA GLU A 151 7.96 8.31 4.10
C GLU A 151 7.83 9.69 4.74
N GLY A 152 6.93 9.84 5.69
CA GLY A 152 6.93 10.94 6.67
C GLY A 152 6.34 12.26 6.20
N GLU A 153 6.27 12.55 4.91
CA GLU A 153 5.82 13.84 4.36
C GLU A 153 4.47 13.76 3.63
N GLY A 154 4.03 12.55 3.25
CA GLY A 154 2.74 12.33 2.61
C GLY A 154 1.56 12.61 3.55
N VAL A 155 0.38 12.80 2.96
CA VAL A 155 -0.86 13.08 3.71
C VAL A 155 -1.12 11.98 4.76
N ALA A 156 -0.91 10.71 4.40
CA ALA A 156 -1.05 9.59 5.33
C ALA A 156 -0.20 9.77 6.60
N ALA A 157 1.08 10.08 6.44
CA ALA A 157 1.98 10.29 7.56
C ALA A 157 1.59 11.53 8.40
N GLN A 158 1.14 12.59 7.75
CA GLN A 158 0.70 13.81 8.43
C GLN A 158 -0.56 13.56 9.27
N VAL A 159 -1.54 12.84 8.71
CA VAL A 159 -2.76 12.46 9.44
C VAL A 159 -2.41 11.55 10.60
N LEU A 160 -1.66 10.47 10.39
CA LEU A 160 -1.25 9.55 11.47
C LEU A 160 -0.48 10.27 12.58
N ARG A 161 0.35 11.26 12.24
CA ARG A 161 1.06 12.09 13.22
C ARG A 161 0.12 12.91 14.10
N ARG A 162 -1.02 13.39 13.58
CA ARG A 162 -2.04 14.09 14.40
C ARG A 162 -2.65 13.18 15.47
N PHE A 163 -2.68 11.89 15.21
CA PHE A 163 -3.09 10.87 16.17
C PHE A 163 -1.92 10.33 17.01
N ASN A 164 -0.76 10.99 17.00
CA ASN A 164 0.45 10.59 17.71
C ASN A 164 0.96 9.18 17.36
N VAL A 165 0.68 8.69 16.15
CA VAL A 165 1.21 7.41 15.65
C VAL A 165 2.58 7.65 15.06
N THR A 166 3.58 6.90 15.55
CA THR A 166 4.95 6.94 15.04
C THR A 166 5.38 5.60 14.46
N ALA A 167 6.34 5.66 13.52
CA ALA A 167 6.92 4.44 12.95
C ALA A 167 7.56 3.53 14.02
N GLU A 168 8.12 4.12 15.07
CA GLU A 168 8.75 3.36 16.17
C GLU A 168 7.73 2.59 16.99
N GLN A 169 6.56 3.17 17.30
CA GLN A 169 5.49 2.49 18.01
C GLN A 169 4.96 1.32 17.19
N VAL A 170 4.69 1.54 15.91
CA VAL A 170 4.22 0.48 14.99
C VAL A 170 5.27 -0.62 14.88
N MET A 171 6.55 -0.27 14.72
CA MET A 171 7.65 -1.25 14.64
C MET A 171 7.77 -2.09 15.91
N LYS A 172 7.60 -1.50 17.10
CA LYS A 172 7.61 -2.23 18.38
C LYS A 172 6.48 -3.27 18.44
N VAL A 173 5.28 -2.89 18.00
CA VAL A 173 4.13 -3.82 17.96
C VAL A 173 4.39 -4.96 16.98
N ILE A 174 4.87 -4.66 15.77
CA ILE A 174 5.21 -5.66 14.76
C ILE A 174 6.27 -6.64 15.31
N LYS A 175 7.36 -6.11 15.88
CA LYS A 175 8.42 -6.92 16.48
C LYS A 175 7.88 -7.85 17.56
N ALA A 176 7.10 -7.34 18.50
CA ALA A 176 6.53 -8.14 19.57
C ALA A 176 5.69 -9.30 19.06
N VAL A 177 5.02 -9.13 17.92
CA VAL A 177 4.24 -10.21 17.29
C VAL A 177 5.15 -11.24 16.64
N TYR A 178 6.17 -10.81 15.90
CA TYR A 178 7.08 -11.72 15.19
C TYR A 178 8.06 -12.45 16.14
N ASP A 179 8.56 -11.80 17.18
CA ASP A 179 9.47 -12.42 18.16
C ASP A 179 8.77 -13.52 18.99
N ASN A 180 7.44 -13.44 19.14
CA ASN A 180 6.65 -14.43 19.87
C ASN A 180 6.10 -15.57 18.98
N GLN A 181 6.32 -15.53 17.68
CA GLN A 181 6.02 -16.64 16.77
C GLN A 181 7.31 -17.36 16.41
N PRO A 182 7.40 -18.70 16.63
CA PRO A 182 8.50 -19.46 16.05
C PRO A 182 8.38 -19.34 14.53
N LEU A 183 9.37 -18.74 13.89
CA LEU A 183 9.52 -18.72 12.44
C LEU A 183 9.73 -20.18 12.00
N THR A 184 8.65 -20.91 11.74
CA THR A 184 8.77 -22.20 11.07
C THR A 184 9.12 -21.93 9.62
N ASP A 185 10.39 -22.19 9.29
CA ASP A 185 10.88 -22.22 7.93
C ASP A 185 9.97 -23.11 7.08
N GLY A 186 9.34 -22.48 6.08
CA GLY A 186 8.77 -23.19 4.95
C GLY A 186 7.33 -23.64 5.08
N ASN A 187 6.40 -22.78 4.89
CA ASN A 187 5.21 -23.01 4.05
C ASN A 187 4.31 -21.75 4.00
N TYR A 188 4.79 -20.67 3.45
CA TYR A 188 3.92 -19.58 3.05
C TYR A 188 3.63 -19.72 1.56
N ASN A 189 2.56 -20.45 1.23
CA ASN A 189 1.94 -20.32 -0.07
C ASN A 189 1.43 -18.89 -0.22
N ALA A 190 1.93 -18.17 -1.20
CA ALA A 190 1.59 -16.78 -1.53
C ALA A 190 0.10 -16.59 -1.93
N GLY A 191 -0.73 -17.62 -1.79
CA GLY A 191 -2.12 -17.63 -2.21
C GLY A 191 -3.17 -17.51 -1.10
N ASP A 192 -2.85 -17.69 0.19
CA ASP A 192 -3.94 -17.79 1.18
C ASP A 192 -3.55 -17.44 2.64
N SER A 193 -2.47 -16.76 2.87
CA SER A 193 -2.09 -16.45 4.24
C SER A 193 -1.83 -14.97 4.48
N ASP A 194 -2.90 -14.22 4.60
CA ASP A 194 -2.96 -13.48 5.82
C ASP A 194 -2.93 -14.53 6.93
N VAL A 195 -1.85 -14.57 7.65
CA VAL A 195 -1.77 -15.38 8.85
C VAL A 195 -3.14 -15.33 9.50
N GLU A 196 -3.86 -16.44 9.44
CA GLU A 196 -5.00 -16.64 10.31
C GLU A 196 -4.39 -16.34 11.68
N ILE A 197 -4.65 -15.11 12.16
CA ILE A 197 -4.12 -14.67 13.45
C ILE A 197 -4.78 -15.61 14.41
N LYS A 198 -4.09 -16.73 14.67
CA LYS A 198 -4.57 -17.75 15.59
C LYS A 198 -5.00 -17.02 16.84
N SER A 199 -6.09 -17.42 17.44
CA SER A 199 -6.66 -16.87 18.66
C SER A 199 -5.60 -16.49 19.72
N ASN A 200 -4.48 -17.18 19.75
CA ASN A 200 -3.31 -16.93 20.58
C ASN A 200 -2.66 -15.55 20.35
N VAL A 201 -2.65 -15.03 19.12
CA VAL A 201 -2.05 -13.70 18.83
C VAL A 201 -2.97 -12.60 19.34
N LEU A 202 -4.29 -12.81 19.25
CA LEU A 202 -5.28 -11.89 19.84
C LEU A 202 -5.18 -11.90 21.37
N GLU A 203 -4.96 -13.06 21.98
CA GLU A 203 -4.80 -13.23 23.43
C GLU A 203 -3.49 -12.59 23.92
N MET A 204 -2.37 -12.84 23.24
CA MET A 204 -1.08 -12.17 23.50
C MET A 204 -1.14 -10.66 23.26
N LEU A 205 -1.86 -10.20 22.24
CA LEU A 205 -2.07 -8.78 22.02
C LEU A 205 -2.87 -8.16 23.17
N SER A 206 -3.78 -8.89 23.80
CA SER A 206 -4.55 -8.43 24.96
C SER A 206 -3.72 -8.34 26.25
N GLU A 207 -2.77 -9.27 26.44
CA GLU A 207 -1.86 -9.26 27.61
C GLU A 207 -0.84 -8.12 27.55
N PHE A 208 -0.31 -7.80 26.35
CA PHE A 208 0.62 -6.68 26.18
C PHE A 208 -0.03 -5.31 26.46
N GLY A 209 -1.33 -5.17 26.15
CA GLY A 209 -2.09 -3.96 26.46
C GLY A 209 -2.25 -3.70 27.95
N ARG A 210 -2.31 -4.74 28.78
CA ARG A 210 -2.39 -4.62 30.25
C ARG A 210 -1.08 -4.14 30.87
N ASN A 211 0.06 -4.57 30.32
CA ASN A 211 1.37 -4.21 30.88
C ASN A 211 1.78 -2.75 30.56
N LEU A 212 1.29 -2.15 29.49
CA LEU A 212 1.60 -0.76 29.16
C LEU A 212 0.82 0.24 30.01
N ASN A 213 -0.38 -0.13 30.49
CA ASN A 213 -1.16 0.70 31.41
C ASN A 213 -0.67 0.66 32.86
N GLN A 214 0.26 -0.25 33.23
CA GLN A 214 0.87 -0.30 34.55
C GLN A 214 2.17 0.51 34.65
N LEU A 215 2.66 1.06 33.55
CA LEU A 215 3.89 1.85 33.48
C LEU A 215 3.62 3.36 33.25
N ALA A 216 2.39 3.79 33.29
CA ALA A 216 1.95 5.18 33.33
C ALA A 216 1.41 5.48 34.73
#